data_ef4d4b9dd20231cbc2ed40e7ce9876c6
#
_entry.id   ef4d4b9dd20231cbc2ed40e7ce9876c6
#
_cell.length_a   1.000
_cell.length_b   1.000
_cell.length_c   1.000
_cell.angle_alpha   90.00
_cell.angle_beta   90.00
_cell.angle_gamma   90.00
#
_symmetry.space_group_name_H-M   'P 1'
#
loop_
_entity.id
_entity.type
_entity.pdbx_description
1 polymer ?
#
loop_
_entity_poly.entity_id
_entity_poly.type
_entity_poly.pdbx_seq_one_letter_code
_entity_poly.pdbx_strand_id
1 'polypeptide(L)'
;MVARQMLAILGALFISLGTQTALGAGGDNNYSSASHKPAGYKEAVALIAAEKYEEAILPLHSAEKSALNDADIQNLLGFVHRKIGKLDAAEVYYERALEIDPKHKGALEYQGELFLMRGEIDAAHANLDKLDKICWMGCSEYDVLKKAIAEAR
;
A
#
# COMPACT_ATOMS: atom_id res chain seq x y z
N MET A 1 14.01 75.71 27.88
CA MET A 1 12.77 76.46 27.50
C MET A 1 11.68 75.39 27.21
N VAL A 2 10.68 75.45 28.04
CA VAL A 2 9.27 75.41 27.79
C VAL A 2 8.78 74.04 27.28
N ALA A 3 8.15 73.28 28.08
CA ALA A 3 6.77 73.24 28.63
C ALA A 3 6.02 72.05 27.96
N ARG A 4 5.64 71.05 28.79
CA ARG A 4 4.27 70.80 29.20
C ARG A 4 3.30 70.48 28.05
N GLN A 5 2.75 69.28 28.00
CA GLN A 5 1.48 69.05 28.69
C GLN A 5 1.11 67.57 28.76
N MET A 6 0.60 67.19 29.91
CA MET A 6 -0.17 65.96 30.18
C MET A 6 -1.49 65.96 29.39
N LEU A 7 -1.95 64.83 28.97
CA LEU A 7 -3.39 64.52 29.04
C LEU A 7 -3.58 63.04 29.25
N ALA A 8 -4.09 62.73 30.40
CA ALA A 8 -4.65 61.43 30.73
C ALA A 8 -6.06 61.34 30.14
N ILE A 9 -6.39 60.24 29.51
CA ILE A 9 -7.80 59.86 29.31
C ILE A 9 -7.97 58.39 29.68
N LEU A 10 -8.79 58.22 30.69
CA LEU A 10 -9.43 56.96 31.10
C LEU A 10 -10.20 56.34 29.94
N GLY A 11 -10.34 55.05 29.95
CA GLY A 11 -11.46 54.52 29.24
C GLY A 11 -11.43 53.03 28.94
N ALA A 12 -12.14 52.32 29.76
CA ALA A 12 -12.88 51.11 29.42
C ALA A 12 -12.13 49.78 29.36
N LEU A 13 -12.19 49.15 30.51
CA LEU A 13 -12.12 47.71 30.73
C LEU A 13 -13.31 47.03 30.05
N PHE A 14 -13.14 46.49 28.84
CA PHE A 14 -14.11 45.57 28.27
C PHE A 14 -13.70 44.13 28.66
N ILE A 15 -14.33 43.66 29.73
CA ILE A 15 -14.38 42.23 30.05
C ILE A 15 -15.40 41.63 29.08
N SER A 16 -14.91 41.11 27.93
CA SER A 16 -15.72 40.23 27.12
C SER A 16 -15.67 38.82 27.73
N LEU A 17 -16.74 38.44 28.42
CA LEU A 17 -17.03 37.03 28.68
C LEU A 17 -17.17 36.32 27.34
N GLY A 18 -16.07 35.77 26.85
CA GLY A 18 -16.09 34.80 25.79
C GLY A 18 -16.70 33.50 26.31
N THR A 19 -17.95 33.24 25.92
CA THR A 19 -18.56 31.93 26.06
C THR A 19 -17.70 30.91 25.36
N GLN A 20 -17.01 30.08 26.14
CA GLN A 20 -16.36 28.86 25.63
C GLN A 20 -17.49 27.91 25.24
N THR A 21 -17.83 27.90 23.96
CA THR A 21 -18.55 26.78 23.39
C THR A 21 -17.61 25.59 23.42
N ALA A 22 -17.88 24.65 24.30
CA ALA A 22 -17.31 23.32 24.27
C ALA A 22 -17.69 22.72 22.91
N LEU A 23 -16.80 22.76 21.95
CA LEU A 23 -16.86 21.94 20.77
C LEU A 23 -16.73 20.50 21.26
N GLY A 24 -17.85 19.81 21.26
CA GLY A 24 -17.89 18.38 21.47
C GLY A 24 -16.90 17.70 20.55
N ALA A 25 -16.01 16.93 21.13
CA ALA A 25 -15.23 15.95 20.41
C ALA A 25 -16.22 14.92 19.83
N GLY A 26 -16.82 15.27 18.70
CA GLY A 26 -17.43 14.30 17.82
C GLY A 26 -16.29 13.45 17.31
N GLY A 27 -16.15 12.27 17.88
CA GLY A 27 -15.30 11.24 17.31
C GLY A 27 -15.89 10.83 15.97
N ASP A 28 -15.49 11.52 14.92
CA ASP A 28 -15.70 11.08 13.56
C ASP A 28 -14.80 9.87 13.34
N ASN A 29 -15.27 8.70 13.83
CA ASN A 29 -14.82 7.41 13.38
C ASN A 29 -15.29 7.22 11.93
N ASN A 30 -14.99 8.18 11.07
CA ASN A 30 -15.02 8.00 9.65
C ASN A 30 -13.74 7.24 9.27
N TYR A 31 -13.76 5.93 9.57
CA TYR A 31 -12.84 4.95 8.99
C TYR A 31 -13.19 4.84 7.51
N SER A 32 -13.06 5.96 6.81
CA SER A 32 -12.99 5.99 5.37
C SER A 32 -11.67 5.32 5.02
N SER A 33 -11.76 4.05 4.69
CA SER A 33 -10.71 3.20 4.18
C SER A 33 -10.27 3.65 2.77
N ALA A 34 -9.95 4.92 2.62
CA ALA A 34 -9.01 5.36 1.62
C ALA A 34 -7.63 5.05 2.21
N SER A 35 -7.15 3.83 1.98
CA SER A 35 -5.87 3.39 2.49
C SER A 35 -4.80 4.37 2.04
N HIS A 36 -4.42 5.28 2.94
CA HIS A 36 -3.29 6.16 2.72
C HIS A 36 -2.04 5.26 2.67
N LYS A 37 -1.61 4.91 1.46
CA LYS A 37 -0.41 4.08 1.30
C LYS A 37 0.78 4.80 1.94
N PRO A 38 1.65 4.06 2.66
CA PRO A 38 2.75 4.63 3.43
C PRO A 38 3.79 5.33 2.54
N ALA A 39 4.65 6.13 3.18
CA ALA A 39 5.77 6.76 2.51
C ALA A 39 6.63 5.71 1.79
N GLY A 40 7.09 6.02 0.58
CA GLY A 40 7.85 5.10 -0.28
C GLY A 40 7.00 4.26 -1.22
N TYR A 41 5.73 3.95 -0.89
CA TYR A 41 4.89 3.14 -1.77
C TYR A 41 4.71 3.76 -3.17
N LYS A 42 4.35 5.04 -3.22
CA LYS A 42 4.15 5.75 -4.51
C LYS A 42 5.43 5.82 -5.34
N GLU A 43 6.56 6.07 -4.68
CA GLU A 43 7.88 6.08 -5.32
C GLU A 43 8.22 4.71 -5.91
N ALA A 44 8.03 3.65 -5.11
CA ALA A 44 8.27 2.29 -5.55
C ALA A 44 7.42 1.91 -6.78
N VAL A 45 6.13 2.25 -6.76
CA VAL A 45 5.24 2.01 -7.91
C VAL A 45 5.73 2.74 -9.17
N ALA A 46 6.20 3.98 -9.03
CA ALA A 46 6.76 4.73 -10.16
C ALA A 46 8.06 4.10 -10.70
N LEU A 47 8.93 3.61 -9.82
CA LEU A 47 10.16 2.90 -10.20
C LEU A 47 9.85 1.56 -10.87
N ILE A 48 8.86 0.81 -10.37
CA ILE A 48 8.40 -0.43 -10.99
C ILE A 48 7.84 -0.16 -12.39
N ALA A 49 7.03 0.88 -12.55
CA ALA A 49 6.50 1.26 -13.86
C ALA A 49 7.60 1.71 -14.86
N ALA A 50 8.74 2.18 -14.34
CA ALA A 50 9.94 2.49 -15.11
C ALA A 50 10.89 1.30 -15.27
N GLU A 51 10.50 0.09 -14.86
CA GLU A 51 11.28 -1.17 -14.85
C GLU A 51 12.59 -1.09 -14.04
N LYS A 52 12.66 -0.15 -13.09
CA LYS A 52 13.81 0.06 -12.18
C LYS A 52 13.62 -0.76 -10.91
N TYR A 53 13.63 -2.08 -11.07
CA TYR A 53 13.23 -3.01 -10.01
C TYR A 53 14.16 -2.98 -8.79
N GLU A 54 15.48 -2.92 -8.99
CA GLU A 54 16.44 -2.83 -7.90
C GLU A 54 16.27 -1.53 -7.10
N GLU A 55 16.02 -0.42 -7.80
CA GLU A 55 15.81 0.89 -7.17
C GLU A 55 14.52 0.93 -6.34
N ALA A 56 13.49 0.15 -6.71
CA ALA A 56 12.20 0.07 -6.03
C ALA A 56 12.28 -0.64 -4.65
N ILE A 57 13.30 -1.45 -4.40
CA ILE A 57 13.42 -2.27 -3.18
C ILE A 57 13.49 -1.40 -1.93
N LEU A 58 14.32 -0.36 -1.92
CA LEU A 58 14.51 0.49 -0.75
C LEU A 58 13.25 1.29 -0.39
N PRO A 59 12.56 1.95 -1.33
CA PRO A 59 11.26 2.58 -1.07
C PRO A 59 10.18 1.58 -0.59
N LEU A 60 10.15 0.34 -1.12
CA LEU A 60 9.22 -0.70 -0.64
C LEU A 60 9.51 -1.09 0.80
N HIS A 61 10.77 -1.30 1.18
CA HIS A 61 11.11 -1.57 2.58
C HIS A 61 10.80 -0.38 3.51
N SER A 62 10.89 0.85 3.04
CA SER A 62 10.44 2.01 3.81
C SER A 62 8.92 1.98 4.04
N ALA A 63 8.16 1.61 3.01
CA ALA A 63 6.71 1.44 3.10
C ALA A 63 6.34 0.28 4.04
N GLU A 64 7.01 -0.85 3.93
CA GLU A 64 6.82 -2.04 4.77
C GLU A 64 6.97 -1.72 6.27
N LYS A 65 8.03 -0.98 6.66
CA LYS A 65 8.25 -0.57 8.06
C LYS A 65 7.09 0.22 8.64
N SER A 66 6.37 0.95 7.81
CA SER A 66 5.24 1.78 8.22
C SER A 66 3.89 1.03 8.16
N ALA A 67 3.84 -0.10 7.45
CA ALA A 67 2.64 -0.91 7.23
C ALA A 67 2.99 -2.40 7.11
N LEU A 68 3.38 -3.01 8.24
CA LEU A 68 3.86 -4.41 8.31
C LEU A 68 2.87 -5.46 7.80
N ASN A 69 1.57 -5.16 7.82
CA ASN A 69 0.50 -6.06 7.39
C ASN A 69 -0.24 -5.53 6.16
N ASP A 70 0.46 -4.95 5.21
CA ASP A 70 -0.10 -4.54 3.92
C ASP A 70 0.29 -5.58 2.85
N ALA A 71 -0.71 -6.35 2.38
CA ALA A 71 -0.49 -7.40 1.39
C ALA A 71 -0.01 -6.86 0.03
N ASP A 72 -0.43 -5.65 -0.37
CA ASP A 72 0.05 -5.03 -1.61
C ASP A 72 1.55 -4.76 -1.56
N ILE A 73 2.08 -4.31 -0.41
CA ILE A 73 3.52 -4.05 -0.25
C ILE A 73 4.31 -5.36 -0.35
N GLN A 74 3.84 -6.41 0.33
CA GLN A 74 4.48 -7.72 0.26
C GLN A 74 4.44 -8.27 -1.17
N ASN A 75 3.31 -8.14 -1.86
CA ASN A 75 3.18 -8.52 -3.26
C ASN A 75 4.16 -7.76 -4.17
N LEU A 76 4.32 -6.45 -3.99
CA LEU A 76 5.27 -5.65 -4.77
C LEU A 76 6.73 -6.02 -4.47
N LEU A 77 7.08 -6.34 -3.20
CA LEU A 77 8.41 -6.88 -2.84
C LEU A 77 8.64 -8.21 -3.54
N GLY A 78 7.67 -9.11 -3.54
CA GLY A 78 7.74 -10.35 -4.30
C GLY A 78 7.96 -10.12 -5.80
N PHE A 79 7.18 -9.20 -6.38
CA PHE A 79 7.28 -8.85 -7.79
C PHE A 79 8.67 -8.34 -8.17
N VAL A 80 9.23 -7.36 -7.45
CA VAL A 80 10.56 -6.82 -7.79
C VAL A 80 11.66 -7.85 -7.61
N HIS A 81 11.59 -8.71 -6.58
CA HIS A 81 12.56 -9.79 -6.38
C HIS A 81 12.48 -10.82 -7.50
N ARG A 82 11.27 -11.20 -7.95
CA ARG A 82 11.09 -12.08 -9.10
C ARG A 82 11.68 -11.48 -10.37
N LYS A 83 11.42 -10.19 -10.63
CA LYS A 83 11.91 -9.48 -11.82
C LYS A 83 13.44 -9.40 -11.89
N ILE A 84 14.12 -9.36 -10.74
CA ILE A 84 15.60 -9.39 -10.66
C ILE A 84 16.17 -10.80 -10.47
N GLY A 85 15.35 -11.85 -10.64
CA GLY A 85 15.78 -13.24 -10.60
C GLY A 85 16.00 -13.83 -9.20
N LYS A 86 15.64 -13.14 -8.13
CA LYS A 86 15.75 -13.62 -6.75
C LYS A 86 14.50 -14.41 -6.36
N LEU A 87 14.30 -15.57 -6.97
CA LEU A 87 13.05 -16.32 -6.89
C LEU A 87 12.71 -16.79 -5.47
N ASP A 88 13.70 -17.22 -4.68
CA ASP A 88 13.46 -17.67 -3.30
C ASP A 88 12.97 -16.52 -2.40
N ALA A 89 13.57 -15.33 -2.55
CA ALA A 89 13.10 -14.15 -1.84
C ALA A 89 11.69 -13.73 -2.31
N ALA A 90 11.41 -13.80 -3.61
CA ALA A 90 10.11 -13.48 -4.15
C ALA A 90 9.01 -14.38 -3.59
N GLU A 91 9.28 -15.69 -3.46
CA GLU A 91 8.33 -16.65 -2.88
C GLU A 91 7.95 -16.29 -1.46
N VAL A 92 8.94 -16.00 -0.60
CA VAL A 92 8.70 -15.59 0.80
C VAL A 92 7.77 -14.38 0.88
N TYR A 93 7.96 -13.39 0.00
CA TYR A 93 7.10 -12.20 -0.02
C TYR A 93 5.70 -12.50 -0.52
N TYR A 94 5.54 -13.34 -1.55
CA TYR A 94 4.21 -13.74 -2.01
C TYR A 94 3.46 -14.58 -0.96
N GLU A 95 4.15 -15.50 -0.29
CA GLU A 95 3.59 -16.24 0.84
C GLU A 95 3.10 -15.28 1.93
N ARG A 96 3.93 -14.29 2.28
CA ARG A 96 3.53 -13.29 3.26
C ARG A 96 2.33 -12.45 2.82
N ALA A 97 2.26 -12.07 1.55
CA ALA A 97 1.09 -11.38 1.01
C ALA A 97 -0.19 -12.23 1.15
N LEU A 98 -0.09 -13.54 0.86
CA LEU A 98 -1.20 -14.48 0.94
C LEU A 98 -1.55 -14.92 2.38
N GLU A 99 -0.62 -14.83 3.32
CA GLU A 99 -0.93 -14.96 4.76
C GLU A 99 -1.78 -13.78 5.25
N ILE A 100 -1.47 -12.55 4.78
CA ILE A 100 -2.19 -11.34 5.15
C ILE A 100 -3.57 -11.31 4.46
N ASP A 101 -3.61 -11.55 3.16
CA ASP A 101 -4.83 -11.64 2.35
C ASP A 101 -4.82 -12.89 1.45
N PRO A 102 -5.44 -13.99 1.90
CA PRO A 102 -5.51 -15.23 1.11
C PRO A 102 -6.23 -15.09 -0.25
N LYS A 103 -6.91 -13.96 -0.49
CA LYS A 103 -7.62 -13.66 -1.74
C LYS A 103 -6.92 -12.58 -2.57
N HIS A 104 -5.69 -12.21 -2.24
CA HIS A 104 -4.92 -11.22 -2.97
C HIS A 104 -4.61 -11.70 -4.39
N LYS A 105 -5.38 -11.24 -5.36
CA LYS A 105 -5.33 -11.74 -6.75
C LYS A 105 -3.96 -11.59 -7.39
N GLY A 106 -3.33 -10.40 -7.24
CA GLY A 106 -2.00 -10.17 -7.79
C GLY A 106 -0.93 -11.09 -7.19
N ALA A 107 -1.01 -11.42 -5.89
CA ALA A 107 -0.06 -12.34 -5.27
C ALA A 107 -0.25 -13.77 -5.78
N LEU A 108 -1.50 -14.22 -5.99
CA LEU A 108 -1.79 -15.53 -6.57
C LEU A 108 -1.30 -15.63 -8.02
N GLU A 109 -1.51 -14.59 -8.83
CA GLU A 109 -1.02 -14.52 -10.21
C GLU A 109 0.50 -14.57 -10.24
N TYR A 110 1.18 -13.64 -9.55
CA TYR A 110 2.64 -13.51 -9.62
C TYR A 110 3.38 -14.68 -8.98
N GLN A 111 2.84 -15.27 -7.92
CA GLN A 111 3.37 -16.52 -7.38
C GLN A 111 3.17 -17.67 -8.37
N GLY A 112 2.04 -17.71 -9.07
CA GLY A 112 1.81 -18.68 -10.14
C GLY A 112 2.84 -18.57 -11.26
N GLU A 113 3.15 -17.35 -11.71
CA GLU A 113 4.23 -17.11 -12.68
C GLU A 113 5.61 -17.52 -12.14
N LEU A 114 5.88 -17.28 -10.83
CA LEU A 114 7.12 -17.74 -10.20
C LEU A 114 7.22 -19.27 -10.24
N PHE A 115 6.15 -19.99 -9.95
CA PHE A 115 6.12 -21.45 -10.03
C PHE A 115 6.39 -21.95 -11.45
N LEU A 116 5.86 -21.26 -12.48
CA LEU A 116 6.18 -21.60 -13.88
C LEU A 116 7.67 -21.39 -14.19
N MET A 117 8.30 -20.33 -13.70
CA MET A 117 9.75 -20.09 -13.85
C MET A 117 10.60 -21.20 -13.21
N ARG A 118 10.08 -21.89 -12.20
CA ARG A 118 10.72 -23.04 -11.56
C ARG A 118 10.33 -24.40 -12.15
N GLY A 119 9.41 -24.43 -13.10
CA GLY A 119 8.86 -25.66 -13.65
C GLY A 119 7.83 -26.37 -12.74
N GLU A 120 7.34 -25.69 -11.73
CA GLU A 120 6.36 -26.18 -10.75
C GLU A 120 4.93 -25.99 -11.26
N ILE A 121 4.61 -26.65 -12.36
CA ILE A 121 3.35 -26.44 -13.11
C ILE A 121 2.11 -26.73 -12.25
N ASP A 122 2.13 -27.77 -11.41
CA ASP A 122 1.00 -28.12 -10.56
C ASP A 122 0.72 -27.04 -9.51
N ALA A 123 1.75 -26.40 -8.96
CA ALA A 123 1.59 -25.31 -8.02
C ALA A 123 0.99 -24.05 -8.71
N ALA A 124 1.38 -23.77 -9.94
CA ALA A 124 0.77 -22.70 -10.73
C ALA A 124 -0.73 -22.98 -11.00
N HIS A 125 -1.09 -24.22 -11.32
CA HIS A 125 -2.49 -24.62 -11.46
C HIS A 125 -3.28 -24.46 -10.16
N ALA A 126 -2.70 -24.81 -9.00
CA ALA A 126 -3.35 -24.62 -7.71
C ALA A 126 -3.69 -23.15 -7.43
N ASN A 127 -2.82 -22.21 -7.81
CA ASN A 127 -3.11 -20.78 -7.71
C ASN A 127 -4.17 -20.33 -8.72
N LEU A 128 -4.17 -20.87 -9.94
CA LEU A 128 -5.21 -20.60 -10.93
C LEU A 128 -6.59 -21.05 -10.43
N ASP A 129 -6.69 -22.22 -9.77
CA ASP A 129 -7.93 -22.73 -9.18
C ASP A 129 -8.45 -21.84 -8.03
N LYS A 130 -7.52 -21.21 -7.27
CA LYS A 130 -7.91 -20.22 -6.26
C LYS A 130 -8.45 -18.95 -6.92
N LEU A 131 -7.79 -18.45 -7.97
CA LEU A 131 -8.24 -17.29 -8.74
C LEU A 131 -9.61 -17.55 -9.37
N ASP A 132 -9.87 -18.73 -9.94
CA ASP A 132 -11.17 -19.10 -10.52
C ASP A 132 -12.31 -18.92 -9.51
N LYS A 133 -12.10 -19.39 -8.27
CA LYS A 133 -13.08 -19.26 -7.19
C LYS A 133 -13.31 -17.82 -6.74
N ILE A 134 -12.26 -16.98 -6.77
CA ILE A 134 -12.32 -15.57 -6.37
C ILE A 134 -12.94 -14.71 -7.47
N CYS A 135 -12.67 -15.04 -8.72
CA CYS A 135 -13.00 -14.26 -9.91
C CYS A 135 -14.22 -14.79 -10.66
N TRP A 136 -15.27 -15.18 -9.95
CA TRP A 136 -16.47 -15.81 -10.54
C TRP A 136 -17.16 -15.00 -11.67
N MET A 137 -16.87 -13.67 -11.75
CA MET A 137 -17.28 -12.81 -12.87
C MET A 137 -16.14 -12.49 -13.86
N GLY A 138 -14.98 -13.14 -13.70
CA GLY A 138 -13.78 -12.86 -14.47
C GLY A 138 -12.87 -11.83 -13.78
N CYS A 139 -11.56 -11.95 -13.99
CA CYS A 139 -10.56 -10.95 -13.62
C CYS A 139 -9.30 -11.14 -14.46
N SER A 140 -8.54 -10.06 -14.63
CA SER A 140 -7.30 -10.04 -15.43
C SER A 140 -6.26 -11.04 -14.93
N GLU A 141 -6.13 -11.18 -13.61
CA GLU A 141 -5.15 -12.05 -12.96
C GLU A 141 -5.37 -13.54 -13.29
N TYR A 142 -6.63 -13.96 -13.36
CA TYR A 142 -6.96 -15.30 -13.80
C TYR A 142 -6.58 -15.52 -15.27
N ASP A 143 -6.95 -14.59 -16.15
CA ASP A 143 -6.69 -14.71 -17.59
C ASP A 143 -5.19 -14.71 -17.90
N VAL A 144 -4.41 -13.85 -17.20
CA VAL A 144 -2.96 -13.77 -17.35
C VAL A 144 -2.30 -15.06 -16.93
N LEU A 145 -2.60 -15.58 -15.71
CA LEU A 145 -1.99 -16.82 -15.25
C LEU A 145 -2.40 -18.03 -16.09
N LYS A 146 -3.67 -18.12 -16.49
CA LYS A 146 -4.16 -19.18 -17.38
C LYS A 146 -3.38 -19.20 -18.70
N LYS A 147 -3.15 -18.03 -19.29
CA LYS A 147 -2.37 -17.89 -20.52
C LYS A 147 -0.92 -18.32 -20.28
N ALA A 148 -0.30 -17.84 -19.20
CA ALA A 148 1.09 -18.19 -18.87
C ALA A 148 1.28 -19.70 -18.70
N ILE A 149 0.35 -20.41 -18.04
CA ILE A 149 0.36 -21.88 -17.91
C ILE A 149 0.26 -22.56 -19.27
N ALA A 150 -0.60 -22.05 -20.17
CA ALA A 150 -0.75 -22.63 -21.50
C ALA A 150 0.52 -22.50 -22.36
N GLU A 151 1.28 -21.41 -22.18
CA GLU A 151 2.52 -21.12 -22.89
C GLU A 151 3.74 -21.87 -22.32
N ALA A 152 3.69 -22.30 -21.06
CA ALA A 152 4.76 -23.03 -20.38
C ALA A 152 4.78 -24.55 -20.67
N ARG A 153 3.86 -25.06 -21.47
CA ARG A 153 3.70 -26.50 -21.82
C ARG A 153 4.58 -26.94 -23.00
#